data_ee55ddfe279a208ae842851d3ffb611f
#
_entry.id   ee55ddfe279a208ae842851d3ffb611f
#
_cell.length_a   1.000
_cell.length_b   1.000
_cell.length_c   1.000
_cell.angle_alpha   90.00
_cell.angle_beta   90.00
_cell.angle_gamma   90.00
#
_symmetry.space_group_name_H-M   'P 1'
#
loop_
_entity.id
_entity.type
_entity.pdbx_description
1 polymer ?
#
loop_
_entity_poly.entity_id
_entity_poly.type
_entity_poly.pdbx_seq_one_letter_code
_entity_poly.pdbx_strand_id
1 'polypeptide(L)'
;MIKLLRKITPKFVFNCYHKTLPFLGALIYRFPAKKIKVIGVTGTNGKTTTVEMISAILRGCGFKVATMSSIKFDIDGNVEPNMLKMTMPGRFIIQKTIRRAVDSGCQYIVLEVTSEGIKQFRHRCIDFYAVVITNLSPEHIESHGGFDNYKNAKGELFRLNNNIHILNIDDEHFEFFSGFFAKKKYSYGIGSGDVSAVDVKTDASGSNFKIDGVEFKTSFPGEFNVYNSLAAISLGLSLGLDLNNISKSLSLMGNVEGRMEEIVNSPFRVIVDYAFTPNALEKVYQTIKKDFKPNKMICVLGACGGGRDKWKRPVL
;
A
#
# COMPACT_ATOMS: atom_id res chain seq x y z
N MET A 1 -2.68 -32.94 -7.92
CA MET A 1 -1.93 -33.38 -6.75
C MET A 1 -2.07 -32.41 -5.56
N ILE A 2 -1.69 -31.13 -5.65
CA ILE A 2 -1.75 -30.15 -4.54
C ILE A 2 -3.17 -29.91 -3.99
N LYS A 3 -4.21 -29.85 -4.86
CA LYS A 3 -5.61 -29.69 -4.42
C LYS A 3 -6.14 -30.89 -3.64
N LEU A 4 -5.66 -32.10 -3.94
CA LEU A 4 -6.06 -33.34 -3.25
C LEU A 4 -5.39 -33.42 -1.87
N LEU A 5 -4.10 -33.08 -1.78
CA LEU A 5 -3.37 -32.98 -0.52
C LEU A 5 -4.01 -31.97 0.44
N ARG A 6 -4.49 -30.83 -0.07
CA ARG A 6 -5.22 -29.83 0.74
C ARG A 6 -6.52 -30.34 1.35
N LYS A 7 -7.21 -31.28 0.72
CA LYS A 7 -8.46 -31.87 1.26
C LYS A 7 -8.21 -32.90 2.36
N ILE A 8 -7.07 -33.56 2.34
CA ILE A 8 -6.75 -34.68 3.24
C ILE A 8 -5.93 -34.19 4.46
N THR A 9 -5.21 -33.07 4.33
CA THR A 9 -4.34 -32.58 5.40
C THR A 9 -5.15 -31.82 6.46
N PRO A 10 -5.07 -32.20 7.74
CA PRO A 10 -5.75 -31.51 8.84
C PRO A 10 -5.35 -30.02 8.91
N LYS A 11 -6.31 -29.14 9.25
CA LYS A 11 -6.07 -27.69 9.39
C LYS A 11 -4.90 -27.36 10.33
N PHE A 12 -4.68 -28.17 11.36
CA PHE A 12 -3.57 -28.00 12.30
C PHE A 12 -2.20 -28.14 11.59
N VAL A 13 -2.01 -29.14 10.75
CA VAL A 13 -0.75 -29.36 9.99
C VAL A 13 -0.49 -28.20 9.04
N PHE A 14 -1.53 -27.68 8.36
CA PHE A 14 -1.42 -26.49 7.55
C PHE A 14 -0.99 -25.25 8.36
N ASN A 15 -1.58 -25.09 9.55
CA ASN A 15 -1.22 -23.96 10.42
C ASN A 15 0.22 -24.08 10.92
N CYS A 16 0.69 -25.26 11.30
CA CYS A 16 2.09 -25.48 11.65
C CYS A 16 3.03 -25.18 10.49
N TYR A 17 2.73 -25.71 9.30
CA TYR A 17 3.48 -25.41 8.08
C TYR A 17 3.55 -23.91 7.79
N HIS A 18 2.42 -23.22 7.87
CA HIS A 18 2.37 -21.78 7.63
C HIS A 18 3.10 -20.96 8.71
N LYS A 19 3.19 -21.43 9.95
CA LYS A 19 3.92 -20.76 11.04
C LYS A 19 5.42 -21.02 11.02
N THR A 20 5.86 -22.22 10.61
CA THR A 20 7.29 -22.60 10.59
C THR A 20 8.05 -22.04 9.38
N LEU A 21 7.42 -21.96 8.22
CA LEU A 21 8.07 -21.48 6.99
C LEU A 21 8.64 -20.04 7.06
N PRO A 22 7.95 -19.04 7.69
CA PRO A 22 8.52 -17.71 7.87
C PRO A 22 9.81 -17.76 8.69
N PHE A 23 9.87 -18.57 9.74
CA PHE A 23 11.04 -18.74 10.57
C PHE A 23 12.20 -19.40 9.82
N LEU A 24 11.92 -20.48 9.07
CA LEU A 24 12.94 -21.12 8.22
C LEU A 24 13.48 -20.16 7.16
N GLY A 25 12.60 -19.39 6.52
CA GLY A 25 13.01 -18.36 5.57
C GLY A 25 13.90 -17.30 6.23
N ALA A 26 13.49 -16.79 7.39
CA ALA A 26 14.29 -15.82 8.13
C ALA A 26 15.64 -16.38 8.57
N LEU A 27 15.68 -17.64 9.01
CA LEU A 27 16.92 -18.33 9.42
C LEU A 27 17.88 -18.48 8.23
N ILE A 28 17.43 -19.00 7.09
CA ILE A 28 18.24 -19.18 5.88
C ILE A 28 18.84 -17.86 5.41
N TYR A 29 18.05 -16.77 5.45
CA TYR A 29 18.51 -15.43 5.06
C TYR A 29 19.08 -14.61 6.24
N ARG A 30 19.39 -15.25 7.38
CA ARG A 30 20.07 -14.67 8.55
C ARG A 30 19.31 -13.47 9.14
N PHE A 31 17.98 -13.62 9.31
CA PHE A 31 17.09 -12.61 9.90
C PHE A 31 17.29 -11.19 9.35
N PRO A 32 17.16 -10.98 8.05
CA PRO A 32 17.54 -9.72 7.41
C PRO A 32 16.72 -8.53 7.89
N ALA A 33 15.45 -8.73 8.27
CA ALA A 33 14.57 -7.68 8.76
C ALA A 33 15.07 -7.01 10.07
N LYS A 34 16.01 -7.62 10.80
CA LYS A 34 16.66 -6.99 11.96
C LYS A 34 17.75 -5.98 11.59
N LYS A 35 18.16 -5.94 10.31
CA LYS A 35 19.28 -5.12 9.82
C LYS A 35 18.85 -3.95 8.96
N ILE A 36 17.56 -3.79 8.72
CA ILE A 36 16.97 -2.75 7.87
C ILE A 36 15.65 -2.29 8.48
N LYS A 37 15.29 -1.03 8.33
CA LYS A 37 13.99 -0.51 8.76
C LYS A 37 12.92 -0.93 7.77
N VAL A 38 12.01 -1.81 8.19
CA VAL A 38 10.91 -2.31 7.37
C VAL A 38 9.66 -1.48 7.60
N ILE A 39 9.09 -0.91 6.55
CA ILE A 39 7.84 -0.16 6.57
C ILE A 39 6.77 -1.01 5.92
N GLY A 40 5.67 -1.28 6.63
CA GLY A 40 4.54 -2.05 6.12
C GLY A 40 3.38 -1.15 5.74
N VAL A 41 2.93 -1.20 4.48
CA VAL A 41 1.76 -0.45 4.01
C VAL A 41 0.60 -1.41 3.78
N THR A 42 -0.49 -1.22 4.51
CA THR A 42 -1.72 -2.00 4.34
C THR A 42 -2.91 -1.09 4.03
N GLY A 43 -4.03 -1.68 3.70
CA GLY A 43 -5.27 -1.01 3.35
C GLY A 43 -6.05 -1.78 2.30
N THR A 44 -7.24 -1.33 1.95
CA THR A 44 -8.00 -1.92 0.85
C THR A 44 -7.46 -1.41 -0.49
N ASN A 45 -7.38 -0.11 -0.68
CA ASN A 45 -6.92 0.56 -1.89
C ASN A 45 -5.74 1.50 -1.58
N GLY A 46 -5.00 1.95 -2.61
CA GLY A 46 -3.93 2.95 -2.48
C GLY A 46 -2.56 2.42 -2.05
N LYS A 47 -2.43 1.17 -1.61
CA LYS A 47 -1.17 0.60 -1.09
C LYS A 47 0.03 0.81 -2.01
N THR A 48 -0.08 0.41 -3.27
CA THR A 48 1.02 0.50 -4.25
C THR A 48 1.46 1.95 -4.43
N THR A 49 0.52 2.86 -4.66
CA THR A 49 0.80 4.29 -4.82
C THR A 49 1.48 4.86 -3.56
N THR A 50 0.99 4.52 -2.36
CA THR A 50 1.59 4.96 -1.10
C THR A 50 3.00 4.38 -0.92
N VAL A 51 3.25 3.12 -1.28
CA VAL A 51 4.61 2.52 -1.27
C VAL A 51 5.57 3.29 -2.16
N GLU A 52 5.14 3.62 -3.38
CA GLU A 52 5.96 4.38 -4.33
C GLU A 52 6.20 5.83 -3.85
N MET A 53 5.17 6.50 -3.29
CA MET A 53 5.31 7.84 -2.71
C MET A 53 6.26 7.85 -1.49
N ILE A 54 6.16 6.88 -0.59
CA ILE A 54 7.09 6.73 0.53
C ILE A 54 8.52 6.53 0.01
N SER A 55 8.69 5.68 -1.00
CA SER A 55 10.01 5.45 -1.61
C SER A 55 10.57 6.72 -2.22
N ALA A 56 9.76 7.49 -2.96
CA ALA A 56 10.17 8.75 -3.56
C ALA A 56 10.61 9.78 -2.50
N ILE A 57 9.84 9.92 -1.42
CA ILE A 57 10.18 10.82 -0.30
C ILE A 57 11.51 10.40 0.33
N LEU A 58 11.66 9.14 0.68
CA LEU A 58 12.88 8.66 1.35
C LEU A 58 14.11 8.81 0.45
N ARG A 59 14.00 8.47 -0.84
CA ARG A 59 15.09 8.66 -1.82
C ARG A 59 15.42 10.13 -2.04
N GLY A 60 14.41 10.98 -2.18
CA GLY A 60 14.58 12.42 -2.33
C GLY A 60 15.25 13.07 -1.11
N CYS A 61 15.11 12.44 0.07
CA CYS A 61 15.82 12.82 1.31
C CYS A 61 17.18 12.10 1.48
N GLY A 62 17.71 11.41 0.46
CA GLY A 62 19.07 10.86 0.44
C GLY A 62 19.21 9.45 1.00
N PHE A 63 18.12 8.70 1.24
CA PHE A 63 18.19 7.32 1.71
C PHE A 63 18.21 6.32 0.56
N LYS A 64 18.94 5.22 0.75
CA LYS A 64 18.84 4.04 -0.10
C LYS A 64 17.62 3.22 0.31
N VAL A 65 16.72 2.99 -0.65
CA VAL A 65 15.40 2.39 -0.39
C VAL A 65 15.14 1.22 -1.33
N ALA A 66 14.64 0.14 -0.75
CA ALA A 66 14.05 -0.95 -1.51
C ALA A 66 12.51 -0.91 -1.39
N THR A 67 11.81 -1.39 -2.42
CA THR A 67 10.34 -1.59 -2.40
C THR A 67 9.96 -2.99 -2.85
N MET A 68 8.85 -3.47 -2.30
CA MET A 68 8.18 -4.69 -2.76
C MET A 68 6.69 -4.40 -2.88
N SER A 69 6.21 -4.28 -4.11
CA SER A 69 4.84 -3.90 -4.42
C SER A 69 4.15 -4.89 -5.35
N SER A 70 2.89 -4.62 -5.66
CA SER A 70 2.12 -5.42 -6.63
C SER A 70 2.70 -5.38 -8.03
N ILE A 71 3.38 -4.29 -8.39
CA ILE A 71 3.88 -4.04 -9.74
C ILE A 71 5.35 -4.40 -9.92
N LYS A 72 6.19 -4.16 -8.90
CA LYS A 72 7.63 -4.35 -9.01
C LYS A 72 8.31 -4.64 -7.68
N PHE A 73 9.53 -5.17 -7.77
CA PHE A 73 10.54 -5.17 -6.73
C PHE A 73 11.64 -4.21 -7.16
N ASP A 74 11.97 -3.27 -6.32
CA ASP A 74 12.98 -2.27 -6.61
C ASP A 74 14.00 -2.27 -5.46
N ILE A 75 15.27 -2.45 -5.76
CA ILE A 75 16.37 -2.42 -4.79
C ILE A 75 17.32 -1.31 -5.22
N ASP A 76 17.16 -0.13 -4.61
CA ASP A 76 17.97 1.06 -4.84
C ASP A 76 18.11 1.42 -6.35
N GLY A 77 16.99 1.36 -7.09
CA GLY A 77 16.94 1.66 -8.53
C GLY A 77 17.06 0.45 -9.46
N ASN A 78 17.43 -0.73 -8.94
CA ASN A 78 17.38 -1.97 -9.71
C ASN A 78 15.95 -2.52 -9.67
N VAL A 79 15.21 -2.28 -10.74
CA VAL A 79 13.78 -2.59 -10.86
C VAL A 79 13.57 -3.94 -11.55
N GLU A 80 12.83 -4.82 -10.90
CA GLU A 80 12.37 -6.10 -11.43
C GLU A 80 10.83 -6.13 -11.43
N PRO A 81 10.14 -6.36 -12.57
CA PRO A 81 8.67 -6.50 -12.58
C PRO A 81 8.21 -7.64 -11.68
N ASN A 82 7.11 -7.45 -10.98
CA ASN A 82 6.52 -8.52 -10.14
C ASN A 82 5.74 -9.53 -10.99
N MET A 83 6.45 -10.53 -11.53
CA MET A 83 5.87 -11.61 -12.34
C MET A 83 5.15 -12.69 -11.50
N LEU A 84 5.14 -12.57 -10.17
CA LEU A 84 4.59 -13.60 -9.27
C LEU A 84 3.06 -13.55 -9.16
N LYS A 85 2.40 -12.52 -9.74
CA LYS A 85 0.95 -12.28 -9.65
C LYS A 85 0.42 -12.26 -8.21
N MET A 86 1.27 -11.88 -7.27
CA MET A 86 0.97 -11.77 -5.84
C MET A 86 1.60 -10.51 -5.26
N THR A 87 0.80 -9.66 -4.65
CA THR A 87 1.25 -8.43 -3.98
C THR A 87 2.25 -8.72 -2.87
N MET A 88 1.93 -9.66 -2.00
CA MET A 88 2.81 -10.14 -0.94
C MET A 88 3.24 -11.57 -1.28
N PRO A 89 4.47 -11.80 -1.77
CA PRO A 89 4.90 -13.12 -2.26
C PRO A 89 5.14 -14.13 -1.12
N GLY A 90 5.64 -15.31 -1.50
CA GLY A 90 5.95 -16.37 -0.54
C GLY A 90 7.02 -15.95 0.47
N ARG A 91 7.00 -16.57 1.65
CA ARG A 91 7.80 -16.24 2.83
C ARG A 91 9.31 -16.20 2.54
N PHE A 92 9.82 -17.17 1.77
CA PHE A 92 11.23 -17.21 1.35
C PHE A 92 11.59 -16.06 0.42
N ILE A 93 10.70 -15.70 -0.51
CA ILE A 93 10.94 -14.59 -1.44
C ILE A 93 11.00 -13.27 -0.70
N ILE A 94 10.10 -13.04 0.28
CA ILE A 94 10.13 -11.85 1.13
C ILE A 94 11.49 -11.76 1.86
N GLN A 95 11.91 -12.81 2.55
CA GLN A 95 13.16 -12.81 3.31
C GLN A 95 14.39 -12.66 2.37
N LYS A 96 14.36 -13.31 1.19
CA LYS A 96 15.39 -13.14 0.15
C LYS A 96 15.48 -11.69 -0.31
N THR A 97 14.33 -11.05 -0.60
CA THR A 97 14.31 -9.66 -1.07
C THR A 97 14.80 -8.70 0.01
N ILE A 98 14.38 -8.89 1.28
CA ILE A 98 14.90 -8.09 2.40
C ILE A 98 16.43 -8.31 2.54
N ARG A 99 16.92 -9.54 2.36
CA ARG A 99 18.35 -9.82 2.39
C ARG A 99 19.11 -9.09 1.28
N ARG A 100 18.61 -9.13 0.05
CA ARG A 100 19.17 -8.38 -1.09
C ARG A 100 19.22 -6.87 -0.81
N ALA A 101 18.15 -6.31 -0.23
CA ALA A 101 18.09 -4.90 0.15
C ALA A 101 19.19 -4.55 1.20
N VAL A 102 19.37 -5.41 2.22
CA VAL A 102 20.43 -5.23 3.21
C VAL A 102 21.82 -5.31 2.57
N ASP A 103 22.05 -6.29 1.68
CA ASP A 103 23.34 -6.47 0.99
C ASP A 103 23.67 -5.31 0.05
N SER A 104 22.62 -4.63 -0.51
CA SER A 104 22.77 -3.43 -1.33
C SER A 104 22.92 -2.14 -0.48
N GLY A 105 22.96 -2.24 0.85
CA GLY A 105 23.10 -1.10 1.75
C GLY A 105 21.85 -0.23 1.89
N CYS A 106 20.65 -0.75 1.57
CA CYS A 106 19.41 -0.04 1.80
C CYS A 106 19.18 0.17 3.30
N GLN A 107 18.76 1.39 3.68
CA GLN A 107 18.39 1.75 5.05
C GLN A 107 16.93 1.44 5.34
N TYR A 108 16.09 1.46 4.30
CA TYR A 108 14.66 1.19 4.38
C TYR A 108 14.22 0.19 3.32
N ILE A 109 13.22 -0.60 3.67
CA ILE A 109 12.43 -1.36 2.70
C ILE A 109 10.95 -1.13 2.96
N VAL A 110 10.20 -0.77 1.91
CA VAL A 110 8.75 -0.52 1.96
C VAL A 110 8.02 -1.68 1.33
N LEU A 111 7.15 -2.32 2.09
CA LEU A 111 6.43 -3.54 1.69
C LEU A 111 4.93 -3.29 1.62
N GLU A 112 4.28 -3.72 0.54
CA GLU A 112 2.83 -3.89 0.56
C GLU A 112 2.45 -5.11 1.41
N VAL A 113 1.60 -4.92 2.42
CA VAL A 113 1.12 -5.97 3.30
C VAL A 113 -0.37 -6.21 3.06
N THR A 114 -0.72 -7.39 2.56
CA THR A 114 -2.10 -7.77 2.26
C THR A 114 -2.71 -8.56 3.41
N SER A 115 -4.04 -8.47 3.59
CA SER A 115 -4.77 -9.26 4.58
C SER A 115 -4.61 -10.78 4.37
N GLU A 116 -4.56 -11.23 3.11
CA GLU A 116 -4.31 -12.62 2.77
C GLU A 116 -2.88 -13.05 3.11
N GLY A 117 -1.89 -12.15 2.94
CA GLY A 117 -0.51 -12.37 3.38
C GLY A 117 -0.41 -12.51 4.90
N ILE A 118 -1.15 -11.69 5.65
CA ILE A 118 -1.23 -11.77 7.11
C ILE A 118 -1.89 -13.09 7.55
N LYS A 119 -3.05 -13.45 6.97
CA LYS A 119 -3.74 -14.72 7.22
C LYS A 119 -2.84 -15.95 6.99
N GLN A 120 -1.93 -15.86 6.02
CA GLN A 120 -0.96 -16.92 5.73
C GLN A 120 0.37 -16.76 6.50
N PHE A 121 0.44 -15.90 7.50
CA PHE A 121 1.63 -15.65 8.32
C PHE A 121 2.87 -15.19 7.55
N ARG A 122 2.71 -14.57 6.35
CA ARG A 122 3.84 -14.11 5.52
C ARG A 122 4.58 -12.93 6.14
N HIS A 123 3.92 -12.17 7.02
CA HIS A 123 4.47 -11.05 7.79
C HIS A 123 5.33 -11.47 8.98
N ARG A 124 5.27 -12.75 9.41
CA ARG A 124 6.04 -13.25 10.56
C ARG A 124 7.53 -13.20 10.30
N CYS A 125 8.30 -13.00 11.38
CA CYS A 125 9.75 -12.79 11.35
C CYS A 125 10.18 -11.55 10.53
N ILE A 126 9.25 -10.59 10.36
CA ILE A 126 9.54 -9.24 9.88
C ILE A 126 9.31 -8.30 11.06
N ASP A 127 10.36 -7.59 11.43
CA ASP A 127 10.31 -6.56 12.47
C ASP A 127 9.96 -5.23 11.79
N PHE A 128 8.67 -4.87 11.80
CA PHE A 128 8.22 -3.64 11.16
C PHE A 128 8.63 -2.43 12.00
N TYR A 129 9.36 -1.51 11.41
CA TYR A 129 9.72 -0.23 12.01
C TYR A 129 8.52 0.73 12.06
N ALA A 130 7.72 0.75 11.00
CA ALA A 130 6.50 1.53 10.91
C ALA A 130 5.42 0.77 10.15
N VAL A 131 4.17 1.05 10.46
CA VAL A 131 3.00 0.53 9.74
C VAL A 131 2.07 1.67 9.35
N VAL A 132 1.54 1.58 8.13
CA VAL A 132 0.68 2.58 7.50
C VAL A 132 -0.62 1.92 7.08
N ILE A 133 -1.77 2.50 7.44
CA ILE A 133 -3.06 2.14 6.87
C ILE A 133 -3.55 3.23 5.94
N THR A 134 -3.90 2.86 4.69
CA THR A 134 -4.45 3.81 3.72
C THR A 134 -5.95 4.01 3.91
N ASN A 135 -6.71 2.93 3.92
CA ASN A 135 -8.16 2.90 4.12
C ASN A 135 -8.62 1.46 4.36
N LEU A 136 -9.84 1.31 4.87
CA LEU A 136 -10.49 0.02 4.99
C LEU A 136 -11.91 0.09 4.42
N SER A 137 -12.18 -0.73 3.41
CA SER A 137 -13.53 -0.93 2.88
C SER A 137 -13.81 -2.42 2.67
N PRO A 138 -15.08 -2.85 2.63
CA PRO A 138 -15.43 -4.26 2.47
C PRO A 138 -14.83 -4.86 1.20
N GLU A 139 -13.89 -5.79 1.35
CA GLU A 139 -13.20 -6.52 0.28
C GLU A 139 -12.76 -7.88 0.79
N HIS A 140 -12.64 -8.89 -0.09
CA HIS A 140 -12.20 -10.25 0.26
C HIS A 140 -13.03 -10.93 1.37
N ILE A 141 -14.31 -10.55 1.52
CA ILE A 141 -15.18 -11.03 2.60
C ILE A 141 -15.36 -12.55 2.53
N GLU A 142 -15.57 -13.09 1.33
CA GLU A 142 -15.70 -14.55 1.13
C GLU A 142 -14.44 -15.30 1.59
N SER A 143 -13.25 -14.77 1.29
CA SER A 143 -11.99 -15.43 1.63
C SER A 143 -11.67 -15.38 3.11
N HIS A 144 -12.12 -14.34 3.81
CA HIS A 144 -11.92 -14.15 5.25
C HIS A 144 -13.07 -14.73 6.10
N GLY A 145 -14.22 -15.02 5.50
CA GLY A 145 -15.41 -15.49 6.23
C GLY A 145 -16.10 -14.39 7.02
N GLY A 146 -16.02 -13.13 6.52
CA GLY A 146 -16.68 -11.96 7.10
C GLY A 146 -15.78 -10.73 7.15
N PHE A 147 -16.41 -9.55 7.23
CA PHE A 147 -15.70 -8.26 7.25
C PHE A 147 -14.84 -8.08 8.51
N ASP A 148 -15.35 -8.49 9.68
CA ASP A 148 -14.59 -8.37 10.94
C ASP A 148 -13.30 -9.20 10.91
N ASN A 149 -13.33 -10.39 10.31
CA ASN A 149 -12.14 -11.20 10.13
C ASN A 149 -11.12 -10.52 9.20
N TYR A 150 -11.59 -9.85 8.15
CA TYR A 150 -10.75 -9.07 7.24
C TYR A 150 -10.12 -7.86 7.96
N LYS A 151 -10.92 -7.10 8.72
CA LYS A 151 -10.46 -5.99 9.56
C LYS A 151 -9.44 -6.45 10.60
N ASN A 152 -9.76 -7.53 11.34
CA ASN A 152 -8.86 -8.11 12.33
C ASN A 152 -7.56 -8.63 11.73
N ALA A 153 -7.59 -9.22 10.52
CA ALA A 153 -6.39 -9.63 9.84
C ALA A 153 -5.44 -8.44 9.58
N LYS A 154 -5.95 -7.29 9.15
CA LYS A 154 -5.11 -6.08 9.02
C LYS A 154 -4.67 -5.53 10.37
N GLY A 155 -5.54 -5.56 11.39
CA GLY A 155 -5.24 -5.15 12.76
C GLY A 155 -4.07 -5.93 13.38
N GLU A 156 -3.84 -7.18 12.95
CA GLU A 156 -2.70 -7.98 13.43
C GLU A 156 -1.35 -7.31 13.14
N LEU A 157 -1.22 -6.61 12.01
CA LEU A 157 -0.01 -5.86 11.67
C LEU A 157 0.27 -4.75 12.69
N PHE A 158 -0.79 -4.05 13.14
CA PHE A 158 -0.71 -2.98 14.14
C PHE A 158 -0.47 -3.55 15.53
N ARG A 159 -1.08 -4.68 15.86
CA ARG A 159 -0.85 -5.38 17.16
C ARG A 159 0.61 -5.83 17.33
N LEU A 160 1.25 -6.23 16.22
CA LEU A 160 2.64 -6.71 16.25
C LEU A 160 3.67 -5.60 16.14
N ASN A 161 3.28 -4.39 15.72
CA ASN A 161 4.15 -3.23 15.66
C ASN A 161 3.86 -2.29 16.83
N ASN A 162 4.88 -2.04 17.65
CA ASN A 162 4.77 -1.16 18.81
C ASN A 162 5.53 0.18 18.63
N ASN A 163 5.98 0.48 17.41
CA ASN A 163 6.85 1.65 17.19
C ASN A 163 6.11 2.84 16.57
N ILE A 164 5.81 2.82 15.26
CA ILE A 164 5.16 3.93 14.57
C ILE A 164 3.91 3.44 13.83
N HIS A 165 2.77 4.07 14.12
CA HIS A 165 1.53 3.88 13.37
C HIS A 165 1.16 5.15 12.61
N ILE A 166 0.84 5.02 11.33
CA ILE A 166 0.31 6.09 10.46
C ILE A 166 -1.12 5.75 10.10
N LEU A 167 -2.07 6.59 10.49
CA LEU A 167 -3.49 6.31 10.57
C LEU A 167 -4.31 7.34 9.79
N ASN A 168 -5.24 6.91 8.96
CA ASN A 168 -6.19 7.78 8.27
C ASN A 168 -7.33 8.13 9.23
N ILE A 169 -7.42 9.41 9.67
CA ILE A 169 -8.45 9.84 10.63
C ILE A 169 -9.83 9.95 9.98
N ASP A 170 -9.89 10.14 8.67
CA ASP A 170 -11.14 10.25 7.91
C ASP A 170 -11.71 8.87 7.48
N ASP A 171 -11.02 7.78 7.83
CA ASP A 171 -11.53 6.41 7.61
C ASP A 171 -12.49 6.01 8.74
N GLU A 172 -13.66 5.47 8.39
CA GLU A 172 -14.69 5.04 9.36
C GLU A 172 -14.19 4.02 10.40
N HIS A 173 -13.05 3.38 10.14
CA HIS A 173 -12.42 2.40 11.03
C HIS A 173 -11.20 2.95 11.77
N PHE A 174 -11.01 4.27 11.78
CA PHE A 174 -9.90 4.93 12.47
C PHE A 174 -9.80 4.47 13.94
N GLU A 175 -10.90 4.49 14.68
CA GLU A 175 -10.94 4.11 16.10
C GLU A 175 -10.41 2.69 16.35
N PHE A 176 -10.71 1.75 15.45
CA PHE A 176 -10.21 0.39 15.56
C PHE A 176 -8.67 0.33 15.46
N PHE A 177 -8.08 1.05 14.51
CA PHE A 177 -6.62 1.05 14.33
C PHE A 177 -5.91 1.93 15.35
N SER A 178 -6.51 3.02 15.81
CA SER A 178 -5.98 3.91 16.83
C SER A 178 -5.94 3.26 18.20
N GLY A 179 -6.78 2.25 18.45
CA GLY A 179 -6.81 1.47 19.68
C GLY A 179 -5.56 0.59 19.91
N PHE A 180 -4.76 0.28 18.88
CA PHE A 180 -3.52 -0.48 19.06
C PHE A 180 -2.41 0.39 19.66
N PHE A 181 -1.61 -0.21 20.55
CA PHE A 181 -0.49 0.49 21.16
C PHE A 181 0.65 0.74 20.16
N ALA A 182 1.19 1.96 20.17
CA ALA A 182 2.44 2.32 19.51
C ALA A 182 3.14 3.44 20.29
N LYS A 183 4.49 3.51 20.19
CA LYS A 183 5.28 4.60 20.79
C LYS A 183 4.96 5.95 20.17
N LYS A 184 4.67 5.96 18.85
CA LYS A 184 4.27 7.15 18.11
C LYS A 184 3.09 6.82 17.21
N LYS A 185 2.08 7.66 17.21
CA LYS A 185 0.96 7.62 16.29
C LYS A 185 0.86 8.96 15.58
N TYR A 186 0.66 8.91 14.28
CA TYR A 186 0.37 10.07 13.45
C TYR A 186 -0.93 9.82 12.71
N SER A 187 -1.89 10.70 12.90
CA SER A 187 -3.12 10.73 12.14
C SER A 187 -2.98 11.66 10.94
N TYR A 188 -3.61 11.33 9.81
CA TYR A 188 -3.66 12.18 8.65
C TYR A 188 -5.05 12.24 8.06
N GLY A 189 -5.41 13.40 7.47
CA GLY A 189 -6.71 13.63 6.85
C GLY A 189 -6.80 14.93 6.07
N ILE A 190 -7.97 15.20 5.49
CA ILE A 190 -8.25 16.45 4.82
C ILE A 190 -9.04 17.34 5.80
N GLY A 191 -8.43 18.45 6.23
CA GLY A 191 -8.99 19.33 7.24
C GLY A 191 -8.94 18.80 8.67
N SER A 192 -8.29 17.64 8.90
CA SER A 192 -8.24 16.93 10.19
C SER A 192 -6.96 16.14 10.37
N GLY A 193 -6.62 15.75 11.62
CA GLY A 193 -5.45 14.94 11.96
C GLY A 193 -4.18 15.74 12.27
N ASP A 194 -3.15 15.02 12.71
CA ASP A 194 -1.83 15.60 13.01
C ASP A 194 -1.13 16.12 11.73
N VAL A 195 -1.44 15.51 10.59
CA VAL A 195 -1.00 15.94 9.26
C VAL A 195 -2.23 16.22 8.42
N SER A 196 -2.60 17.48 8.33
CA SER A 196 -3.86 17.93 7.74
C SER A 196 -3.62 18.65 6.42
N ALA A 197 -4.23 18.16 5.33
CA ALA A 197 -4.25 18.88 4.07
C ALA A 197 -5.38 19.92 4.06
N VAL A 198 -5.05 21.14 3.64
CA VAL A 198 -6.00 22.23 3.38
C VAL A 198 -5.84 22.75 1.96
N ASP A 199 -6.79 23.56 1.48
CA ASP A 199 -6.77 24.15 0.12
C ASP A 199 -6.66 23.09 -1.00
N VAL A 200 -7.26 21.92 -0.81
CA VAL A 200 -7.15 20.79 -1.75
C VAL A 200 -7.83 21.12 -3.08
N LYS A 201 -7.07 21.05 -4.15
CA LYS A 201 -7.52 21.20 -5.54
C LYS A 201 -7.00 20.05 -6.37
N THR A 202 -7.89 19.46 -7.16
CA THR A 202 -7.55 18.36 -8.08
C THR A 202 -8.02 18.68 -9.49
N ASP A 203 -7.19 18.34 -10.46
CA ASP A 203 -7.50 18.41 -11.88
C ASP A 203 -6.77 17.33 -12.66
N ALA A 204 -6.90 17.32 -13.99
CA ALA A 204 -6.29 16.32 -14.86
C ALA A 204 -4.74 16.32 -14.80
N SER A 205 -4.12 17.39 -14.32
CA SER A 205 -2.65 17.49 -14.18
C SER A 205 -2.14 16.96 -12.85
N GLY A 206 -3.04 16.72 -11.88
CA GLY A 206 -2.69 16.19 -10.57
C GLY A 206 -3.44 16.82 -9.40
N SER A 207 -2.77 16.91 -8.26
CA SER A 207 -3.35 17.44 -7.02
C SER A 207 -2.43 18.50 -6.39
N ASN A 208 -3.03 19.57 -5.89
CA ASN A 208 -2.37 20.64 -5.14
C ASN A 208 -3.05 20.79 -3.78
N PHE A 209 -2.31 20.93 -2.72
CA PHE A 209 -2.81 21.13 -1.34
C PHE A 209 -1.72 21.75 -0.46
N LYS A 210 -2.07 22.19 0.74
CA LYS A 210 -1.11 22.73 1.72
C LYS A 210 -1.13 21.93 3.02
N ILE A 211 0.02 21.81 3.64
CA ILE A 211 0.22 21.28 5.01
C ILE A 211 1.13 22.26 5.74
N ASP A 212 0.69 22.79 6.89
CA ASP A 212 1.45 23.75 7.72
C ASP A 212 2.06 24.90 6.91
N GLY A 213 1.30 25.43 5.93
CA GLY A 213 1.71 26.52 5.06
C GLY A 213 2.64 26.13 3.89
N VAL A 214 3.15 24.91 3.85
CA VAL A 214 3.96 24.39 2.73
C VAL A 214 3.05 23.86 1.63
N GLU A 215 3.30 24.27 0.39
CA GLU A 215 2.56 23.82 -0.80
C GLU A 215 3.08 22.47 -1.29
N PHE A 216 2.13 21.58 -1.59
CA PHE A 216 2.39 20.26 -2.19
C PHE A 216 1.74 20.20 -3.56
N LYS A 217 2.50 19.73 -4.53
CA LYS A 217 2.06 19.47 -5.89
C LYS A 217 2.45 18.05 -6.30
N THR A 218 1.48 17.28 -6.79
CA THR A 218 1.72 15.92 -7.28
C THR A 218 1.07 15.73 -8.65
N SER A 219 1.64 14.87 -9.49
CA SER A 219 1.07 14.51 -10.81
C SER A 219 -0.11 13.53 -10.72
N PHE A 220 -0.58 13.21 -9.51
CA PHE A 220 -1.63 12.23 -9.30
C PHE A 220 -2.99 12.92 -9.16
N PRO A 221 -3.95 12.76 -10.10
CA PRO A 221 -5.28 13.31 -10.01
C PRO A 221 -6.13 12.57 -8.95
N GLY A 222 -7.16 13.26 -8.46
CA GLY A 222 -8.16 12.70 -7.56
C GLY A 222 -7.82 12.78 -6.08
N GLU A 223 -8.85 13.06 -5.30
CA GLU A 223 -8.74 13.25 -3.84
C GLU A 223 -8.17 12.02 -3.12
N PHE A 224 -8.47 10.81 -3.60
CA PHE A 224 -7.90 9.59 -3.02
C PHE A 224 -6.36 9.54 -3.12
N ASN A 225 -5.75 10.23 -4.10
CA ASN A 225 -4.30 10.36 -4.19
C ASN A 225 -3.74 11.43 -3.26
N VAL A 226 -4.56 12.41 -2.86
CA VAL A 226 -4.20 13.31 -1.74
C VAL A 226 -4.06 12.48 -0.46
N TYR A 227 -5.00 11.59 -0.14
CA TYR A 227 -4.89 10.67 1.00
C TYR A 227 -3.66 9.76 0.92
N ASN A 228 -3.34 9.21 -0.27
CA ASN A 228 -2.13 8.41 -0.46
C ASN A 228 -0.85 9.24 -0.20
N SER A 229 -0.86 10.51 -0.63
CA SER A 229 0.24 11.47 -0.37
C SER A 229 0.35 11.78 1.12
N LEU A 230 -0.77 12.06 1.79
CA LEU A 230 -0.80 12.33 3.24
C LEU A 230 -0.26 11.17 4.06
N ALA A 231 -0.60 9.94 3.70
CA ALA A 231 -0.04 8.75 4.34
C ALA A 231 1.50 8.68 4.22
N ALA A 232 2.02 8.99 3.04
CA ALA A 232 3.46 9.01 2.77
C ALA A 232 4.17 10.18 3.47
N ILE A 233 3.57 11.37 3.45
CA ILE A 233 4.06 12.58 4.14
C ILE A 233 4.13 12.35 5.64
N SER A 234 3.05 11.81 6.24
CA SER A 234 2.99 11.51 7.67
C SER A 234 4.07 10.54 8.11
N LEU A 235 4.37 9.53 7.29
CA LEU A 235 5.51 8.66 7.54
C LEU A 235 6.82 9.45 7.49
N GLY A 236 7.05 10.28 6.49
CA GLY A 236 8.24 11.12 6.37
C GLY A 236 8.45 12.00 7.61
N LEU A 237 7.39 12.70 8.04
CA LEU A 237 7.42 13.53 9.25
C LEU A 237 7.68 12.71 10.51
N SER A 238 7.11 11.51 10.63
CA SER A 238 7.36 10.60 11.77
C SER A 238 8.82 10.17 11.89
N LEU A 239 9.56 10.20 10.78
CA LEU A 239 11.00 9.93 10.69
C LEU A 239 11.86 11.19 10.92
N GLY A 240 11.24 12.37 11.11
CA GLY A 240 11.92 13.65 11.32
C GLY A 240 12.39 14.31 10.03
N LEU A 241 11.82 13.97 8.87
CA LEU A 241 12.17 14.60 7.60
C LEU A 241 11.55 16.00 7.51
N ASP A 242 12.26 16.91 6.87
CA ASP A 242 11.82 18.27 6.63
C ASP A 242 10.67 18.33 5.61
N LEU A 243 9.64 19.13 5.89
CA LEU A 243 8.41 19.21 5.11
C LEU A 243 8.64 19.71 3.68
N ASN A 244 9.59 20.66 3.49
CA ASN A 244 9.92 21.19 2.16
C ASN A 244 10.66 20.13 1.31
N ASN A 245 11.53 19.34 1.93
CA ASN A 245 12.21 18.25 1.25
C ASN A 245 11.21 17.15 0.84
N ILE A 246 10.23 16.86 1.68
CA ILE A 246 9.13 15.93 1.36
C ILE A 246 8.31 16.47 0.18
N SER A 247 7.91 17.75 0.21
CA SER A 247 7.16 18.40 -0.88
C SER A 247 7.93 18.34 -2.19
N LYS A 248 9.21 18.73 -2.19
CA LYS A 248 10.08 18.64 -3.35
C LYS A 248 10.19 17.22 -3.90
N SER A 249 10.34 16.22 -3.04
CA SER A 249 10.47 14.82 -3.44
C SER A 249 9.21 14.31 -4.14
N LEU A 250 8.03 14.65 -3.62
CA LEU A 250 6.75 14.26 -4.22
C LEU A 250 6.48 14.99 -5.55
N SER A 251 6.87 16.26 -5.67
CA SER A 251 6.68 17.02 -6.91
C SER A 251 7.53 16.49 -8.08
N LEU A 252 8.63 15.82 -7.79
CA LEU A 252 9.52 15.19 -8.79
C LEU A 252 9.12 13.75 -9.12
N MET A 253 8.15 13.20 -8.41
CA MET A 253 7.70 11.83 -8.62
C MET A 253 6.91 11.71 -9.93
N GLY A 254 7.31 10.76 -10.78
CA GLY A 254 6.57 10.39 -11.99
C GLY A 254 5.34 9.53 -11.70
N ASN A 255 4.62 9.16 -12.74
CA ASN A 255 3.44 8.31 -12.64
C ASN A 255 3.78 6.92 -12.12
N VAL A 256 2.79 6.27 -11.52
CA VAL A 256 2.86 4.87 -11.09
C VAL A 256 2.10 4.02 -12.10
N GLU A 257 2.77 3.02 -12.66
CA GLU A 257 2.21 2.11 -13.67
C GLU A 257 0.85 1.54 -13.24
N GLY A 258 -0.15 1.69 -14.11
CA GLY A 258 -1.53 1.22 -13.86
C GLY A 258 -2.23 1.91 -12.69
N ARG A 259 -1.88 3.15 -12.32
CA ARG A 259 -2.52 3.95 -11.26
C ARG A 259 -2.88 5.33 -11.80
N MET A 260 -4.10 5.48 -12.34
CA MET A 260 -4.53 6.68 -13.06
C MET A 260 -3.50 7.12 -14.11
N GLU A 261 -2.84 6.15 -14.73
CA GLU A 261 -1.77 6.37 -15.68
C GLU A 261 -2.33 6.82 -17.02
N GLU A 262 -2.02 8.05 -17.42
CA GLU A 262 -2.36 8.57 -18.74
C GLU A 262 -1.29 8.10 -19.75
N ILE A 263 -1.66 7.14 -20.62
CA ILE A 263 -0.76 6.56 -21.63
C ILE A 263 -0.90 7.22 -23.01
N VAL A 264 -2.02 7.89 -23.26
CA VAL A 264 -2.29 8.69 -24.48
C VAL A 264 -3.07 9.94 -24.06
N ASN A 265 -2.72 11.10 -24.62
CA ASN A 265 -3.40 12.36 -24.30
C ASN A 265 -3.98 13.08 -25.54
N SER A 266 -3.68 12.63 -26.74
CA SER A 266 -4.17 13.21 -28.00
C SER A 266 -4.26 12.13 -29.10
N PRO A 267 -5.32 12.10 -29.95
CA PRO A 267 -6.47 13.03 -30.01
C PRO A 267 -7.55 12.74 -28.94
N PHE A 268 -7.42 11.68 -28.18
CA PHE A 268 -8.24 11.30 -27.03
C PHE A 268 -7.34 10.86 -25.87
N ARG A 269 -7.87 10.85 -24.67
CA ARG A 269 -7.11 10.37 -23.52
C ARG A 269 -7.34 8.89 -23.27
N VAL A 270 -6.28 8.17 -22.97
CA VAL A 270 -6.35 6.78 -22.49
C VAL A 270 -5.73 6.72 -21.10
N ILE A 271 -6.55 6.36 -20.10
CA ILE A 271 -6.14 6.23 -18.71
C ILE A 271 -6.23 4.75 -18.33
N VAL A 272 -5.15 4.22 -17.77
CA VAL A 272 -5.07 2.87 -17.24
C VAL A 272 -5.10 2.91 -15.72
N ASP A 273 -6.02 2.16 -15.12
CA ASP A 273 -6.09 1.99 -13.66
C ASP A 273 -6.36 0.53 -13.29
N TYR A 274 -5.80 0.12 -12.16
CA TYR A 274 -5.97 -1.24 -11.62
C TYR A 274 -7.24 -1.39 -10.78
N ALA A 275 -8.13 -0.41 -10.76
CA ALA A 275 -9.41 -0.49 -10.06
C ALA A 275 -10.25 -1.64 -10.61
N PHE A 276 -10.73 -2.50 -9.72
CA PHE A 276 -11.54 -3.68 -10.06
C PHE A 276 -12.61 -3.99 -9.01
N THR A 277 -12.74 -3.14 -7.99
CA THR A 277 -13.79 -3.22 -6.97
C THR A 277 -14.79 -2.09 -7.17
N PRO A 278 -16.09 -2.24 -6.83
CA PRO A 278 -17.08 -1.20 -7.01
C PRO A 278 -16.64 0.15 -6.42
N ASN A 279 -16.17 0.16 -5.18
CA ASN A 279 -15.70 1.39 -4.52
C ASN A 279 -14.49 2.04 -5.23
N ALA A 280 -13.53 1.22 -5.70
CA ALA A 280 -12.36 1.75 -6.41
C ALA A 280 -12.75 2.32 -7.79
N LEU A 281 -13.60 1.61 -8.55
CA LEU A 281 -14.10 2.05 -9.84
C LEU A 281 -14.92 3.34 -9.71
N GLU A 282 -15.79 3.42 -8.70
CA GLU A 282 -16.56 4.63 -8.42
C GLU A 282 -15.66 5.84 -8.22
N LYS A 283 -14.61 5.71 -7.37
CA LYS A 283 -13.63 6.78 -7.14
C LYS A 283 -12.90 7.20 -8.42
N VAL A 284 -12.48 6.22 -9.23
CA VAL A 284 -11.83 6.50 -10.53
C VAL A 284 -12.79 7.23 -11.47
N TYR A 285 -14.03 6.76 -11.60
CA TYR A 285 -15.01 7.40 -12.49
C TYR A 285 -15.38 8.80 -12.03
N GLN A 286 -15.56 9.01 -10.72
CA GLN A 286 -15.82 10.34 -10.13
C GLN A 286 -14.64 11.29 -10.41
N THR A 287 -13.41 10.82 -10.23
CA THR A 287 -12.20 11.59 -10.53
C THR A 287 -12.14 11.96 -12.02
N ILE A 288 -12.36 11.00 -12.92
CA ILE A 288 -12.36 11.28 -14.37
C ILE A 288 -13.44 12.32 -14.71
N LYS A 289 -14.65 12.19 -14.18
CA LYS A 289 -15.73 13.15 -14.43
C LYS A 289 -15.42 14.54 -13.87
N LYS A 290 -14.89 14.63 -12.66
CA LYS A 290 -14.62 15.89 -11.96
C LYS A 290 -13.37 16.60 -12.51
N ASP A 291 -12.27 15.87 -12.65
CA ASP A 291 -10.96 16.44 -12.88
C ASP A 291 -10.65 16.55 -14.38
N PHE A 292 -11.07 15.56 -15.20
CA PHE A 292 -10.81 15.55 -16.65
C PHE A 292 -11.97 16.12 -17.48
N LYS A 293 -13.19 16.16 -16.95
CA LYS A 293 -14.40 16.73 -17.58
C LYS A 293 -14.60 16.29 -19.03
N PRO A 294 -14.61 14.96 -19.33
CA PRO A 294 -14.72 14.49 -20.70
C PRO A 294 -16.12 14.68 -21.27
N ASN A 295 -16.24 14.98 -22.55
CA ASN A 295 -17.53 14.99 -23.26
C ASN A 295 -18.15 13.58 -23.34
N LYS A 296 -17.29 12.55 -23.44
CA LYS A 296 -17.68 11.14 -23.51
C LYS A 296 -16.65 10.28 -22.79
N MET A 297 -17.11 9.31 -22.02
CA MET A 297 -16.25 8.32 -21.35
C MET A 297 -16.62 6.94 -21.86
N ILE A 298 -15.60 6.17 -22.27
CA ILE A 298 -15.71 4.76 -22.66
C ILE A 298 -14.88 3.96 -21.69
N CYS A 299 -15.51 2.99 -21.02
CA CYS A 299 -14.84 2.13 -20.03
C CYS A 299 -14.66 0.72 -20.62
N VAL A 300 -13.43 0.21 -20.54
CA VAL A 300 -13.10 -1.19 -20.83
C VAL A 300 -12.80 -1.87 -19.51
N LEU A 301 -13.68 -2.76 -19.07
CA LEU A 301 -13.65 -3.39 -17.77
C LEU A 301 -13.65 -4.90 -17.88
N GLY A 302 -12.83 -5.55 -17.04
CA GLY A 302 -12.82 -7.00 -16.87
C GLY A 302 -13.07 -7.38 -15.41
N ALA A 303 -14.05 -8.25 -15.15
CA ALA A 303 -14.27 -8.77 -13.80
C ALA A 303 -13.17 -9.78 -13.41
N CYS A 304 -12.48 -9.53 -12.30
CA CYS A 304 -11.45 -10.45 -11.80
C CYS A 304 -12.03 -11.80 -11.37
N GLY A 305 -11.37 -12.89 -11.81
CA GLY A 305 -11.63 -14.27 -11.35
C GLY A 305 -10.89 -14.63 -10.06
N GLY A 306 -11.04 -15.87 -9.61
CA GLY A 306 -10.13 -16.51 -8.67
C GLY A 306 -10.08 -15.96 -7.24
N GLY A 307 -11.01 -16.36 -6.36
CA GLY A 307 -10.91 -16.10 -4.92
C GLY A 307 -11.33 -14.71 -4.45
N ARG A 308 -11.89 -13.90 -5.33
CA ARG A 308 -12.48 -12.61 -4.99
C ARG A 308 -13.99 -12.73 -4.81
N ASP A 309 -14.57 -11.75 -4.10
CA ASP A 309 -16.01 -11.70 -3.79
C ASP A 309 -16.85 -11.77 -5.08
N LYS A 310 -17.39 -12.94 -5.37
CA LYS A 310 -18.11 -13.22 -6.63
C LYS A 310 -19.42 -12.45 -6.74
N TRP A 311 -20.06 -12.18 -5.60
CA TRP A 311 -21.31 -11.43 -5.52
C TRP A 311 -21.19 -9.98 -5.96
N LYS A 312 -19.98 -9.42 -5.97
CA LYS A 312 -19.72 -8.06 -6.46
C LYS A 312 -19.69 -7.95 -7.98
N ARG A 313 -19.56 -9.05 -8.72
CA ARG A 313 -19.44 -9.02 -10.19
C ARG A 313 -20.64 -8.39 -10.91
N PRO A 314 -21.88 -8.61 -10.49
CA PRO A 314 -23.03 -7.96 -11.13
C PRO A 314 -23.12 -6.47 -10.88
N VAL A 315 -22.34 -5.92 -9.92
CA VAL A 315 -22.34 -4.51 -9.54
C VAL A 315 -21.21 -3.73 -10.24
N LEU A 316 -20.30 -4.44 -10.89
CA LEU A 316 -19.22 -3.85 -11.71
C LEU A 316 -19.74 -3.49 -13.09
#